data_1f7c7968b4026d672bc4761b1bbd9a66
#
_entry.id   1f7c7968b4026d672bc4761b1bbd9a66
#
_cell.length_a   1.000
_cell.length_b   1.000
_cell.length_c   1.000
_cell.angle_alpha   90.00
_cell.angle_beta   90.00
_cell.angle_gamma   90.00
#
_symmetry.space_group_name_H-M   'P 1'
#
loop_
_entity.id
_entity.type
_entity.pdbx_description
1 polymer ?
#
loop_
_entity_poly.entity_id
_entity_poly.type
_entity_poly.pdbx_seq_one_letter_code
_entity_poly.pdbx_strand_id
1 'polypeptide(L)'
;MGKYFGTDGVRGEANVELTPELAFKLGRFGGYVLSQHETERPRVFVARDTRISGEMLESALIAGLLSVGIEVYKLGVLATPGVSYLVRTEKASAGVMISASHNPALDNGIKFFGGDGFKLADDQEEEIEALLDAAEDTLPRPSAEGLGTLVDYPEGLRKYEKFLVSTGTSLEGMKVALDTANGAASVSARDVFLDLDADITVIGENPDGLNINAGVGSTHPEQLQELVKTSGADVGLAFDGDSDRLIAVDENGDIVDGDKI
;
A
#
# COMPACT_ATOMS: atom_id res chain seq x y z
N MET A 1 -21.22 -0.15 -8.10
CA MET A 1 -20.47 -0.70 -6.96
C MET A 1 -20.62 -2.19 -7.03
N GLY A 2 -19.52 -2.92 -7.12
CA GLY A 2 -19.51 -4.36 -7.24
C GLY A 2 -19.97 -5.06 -5.95
N LYS A 3 -20.05 -6.38 -6.01
CA LYS A 3 -20.42 -7.22 -4.85
C LYS A 3 -19.26 -7.34 -3.86
N TYR A 4 -18.02 -7.42 -4.35
CA TYR A 4 -16.80 -7.56 -3.59
C TYR A 4 -15.95 -6.29 -3.64
N PHE A 5 -15.83 -5.67 -4.85
CA PHE A 5 -15.08 -4.46 -5.04
C PHE A 5 -15.89 -3.23 -4.64
N GLY A 6 -15.35 -2.50 -3.66
CA GLY A 6 -15.79 -1.15 -3.32
C GLY A 6 -15.01 -0.09 -4.08
N THR A 7 -15.08 1.17 -3.62
CA THR A 7 -14.33 2.29 -4.22
C THR A 7 -12.82 2.05 -4.23
N ASP A 8 -12.29 1.37 -3.18
CA ASP A 8 -10.85 1.17 -2.95
C ASP A 8 -10.49 -0.33 -2.84
N GLY A 9 -10.98 -1.17 -3.72
CA GLY A 9 -10.73 -2.61 -3.70
C GLY A 9 -11.66 -3.39 -2.78
N VAL A 10 -11.24 -4.58 -2.38
CA VAL A 10 -11.99 -5.49 -1.49
C VAL A 10 -11.55 -5.24 -0.05
N ARG A 11 -12.47 -4.87 0.84
CA ARG A 11 -12.19 -4.59 2.26
C ARG A 11 -13.09 -5.38 3.17
N GLY A 12 -12.64 -5.67 4.39
CA GLY A 12 -13.42 -6.28 5.43
C GLY A 12 -12.61 -6.59 6.69
N GLU A 13 -13.30 -7.08 7.72
CA GLU A 13 -12.64 -7.58 8.93
C GLU A 13 -11.74 -8.77 8.54
N ALA A 14 -10.45 -8.66 8.89
CA ALA A 14 -9.44 -9.63 8.49
C ALA A 14 -9.72 -10.99 9.13
N ASN A 15 -9.62 -12.07 8.34
CA ASN A 15 -9.91 -13.46 8.72
C ASN A 15 -11.37 -13.75 9.10
N VAL A 16 -12.28 -12.80 8.86
CA VAL A 16 -13.74 -12.96 9.06
C VAL A 16 -14.45 -12.76 7.72
N GLU A 17 -14.38 -11.55 7.16
CA GLU A 17 -14.92 -11.22 5.82
C GLU A 17 -13.83 -11.33 4.74
N LEU A 18 -12.66 -10.75 5.02
CA LEU A 18 -11.48 -10.85 4.15
C LEU A 18 -10.61 -12.03 4.61
N THR A 19 -10.98 -13.24 4.18
CA THR A 19 -10.31 -14.49 4.57
C THR A 19 -9.10 -14.81 3.68
N PRO A 20 -8.17 -15.69 4.12
CA PRO A 20 -7.10 -16.20 3.27
C PRO A 20 -7.59 -16.89 2.00
N GLU A 21 -8.74 -17.60 2.06
CA GLU A 21 -9.36 -18.24 0.90
C GLU A 21 -9.81 -17.20 -0.13
N LEU A 22 -10.41 -16.09 0.33
CA LEU A 22 -10.80 -14.99 -0.55
C LEU A 22 -9.55 -14.31 -1.14
N ALA A 23 -8.51 -14.06 -0.33
CA ALA A 23 -7.25 -13.49 -0.80
C ALA A 23 -6.57 -14.38 -1.86
N PHE A 24 -6.56 -15.71 -1.67
CA PHE A 24 -6.08 -16.67 -2.67
C PHE A 24 -6.87 -16.55 -3.97
N LYS A 25 -8.20 -16.54 -3.90
CA LYS A 25 -9.06 -16.40 -5.08
C LYS A 25 -8.85 -15.08 -5.79
N LEU A 26 -8.74 -13.98 -5.06
CA LEU A 26 -8.42 -12.65 -5.61
C LEU A 26 -7.08 -12.66 -6.34
N GLY A 27 -6.05 -13.27 -5.75
CA GLY A 27 -4.76 -13.44 -6.42
C GLY A 27 -4.86 -14.29 -7.70
N ARG A 28 -5.59 -15.42 -7.65
CA ARG A 28 -5.73 -16.31 -8.78
C ARG A 28 -6.56 -15.70 -9.91
N PHE A 29 -7.72 -15.16 -9.61
CA PHE A 29 -8.63 -14.61 -10.62
C PHE A 29 -8.16 -13.24 -11.10
N GLY A 30 -7.75 -12.36 -10.18
CA GLY A 30 -7.17 -11.07 -10.54
C GLY A 30 -5.90 -11.22 -11.37
N GLY A 31 -4.99 -12.10 -10.97
CA GLY A 31 -3.80 -12.42 -11.74
C GLY A 31 -4.11 -12.91 -13.15
N TYR A 32 -5.09 -13.79 -13.30
CA TYR A 32 -5.52 -14.28 -14.60
C TYR A 32 -6.08 -13.15 -15.47
N VAL A 33 -7.03 -12.37 -14.96
CA VAL A 33 -7.66 -11.27 -15.72
C VAL A 33 -6.63 -10.25 -16.17
N LEU A 34 -5.72 -9.85 -15.28
CA LEU A 34 -4.70 -8.84 -15.56
C LEU A 34 -3.59 -9.31 -16.49
N SER A 35 -3.45 -10.61 -16.70
CA SER A 35 -2.41 -11.20 -17.55
C SER A 35 -2.90 -11.70 -18.92
N GLN A 36 -4.20 -11.63 -19.21
CA GLN A 36 -4.78 -12.21 -20.43
C GLN A 36 -4.20 -11.68 -21.74
N HIS A 37 -3.70 -10.45 -21.76
CA HIS A 37 -3.18 -9.78 -22.95
C HIS A 37 -1.64 -9.71 -22.98
N GLU A 38 -0.97 -10.29 -22.00
CA GLU A 38 0.48 -10.27 -21.93
C GLU A 38 1.08 -11.29 -22.88
N THR A 39 2.12 -10.90 -23.61
CA THR A 39 2.88 -11.78 -24.52
C THR A 39 4.10 -12.39 -23.84
N GLU A 40 4.54 -11.80 -22.75
CA GLU A 40 5.63 -12.28 -21.90
C GLU A 40 5.06 -12.79 -20.57
N ARG A 41 5.91 -13.36 -19.72
CA ARG A 41 5.51 -13.79 -18.38
C ARG A 41 5.11 -12.56 -17.56
N PRO A 42 3.83 -12.48 -17.11
CA PRO A 42 3.35 -11.31 -16.41
C PRO A 42 4.04 -11.16 -15.05
N ARG A 43 4.35 -9.92 -14.67
CA ARG A 43 4.96 -9.56 -13.39
C ARG A 43 3.98 -8.75 -12.56
N VAL A 44 3.85 -9.10 -11.28
CA VAL A 44 2.98 -8.40 -10.33
C VAL A 44 3.78 -8.00 -9.10
N PHE A 45 3.74 -6.73 -8.75
CA PHE A 45 4.25 -6.25 -7.47
C PHE A 45 3.22 -6.43 -6.37
N VAL A 46 3.64 -6.91 -5.20
CA VAL A 46 2.78 -7.05 -4.02
C VAL A 46 3.42 -6.33 -2.84
N ALA A 47 2.67 -5.43 -2.24
CA ALA A 47 3.06 -4.69 -1.03
C ALA A 47 1.95 -4.75 0.01
N ARG A 48 2.29 -4.40 1.24
CA ARG A 48 1.35 -4.29 2.35
C ARG A 48 1.70 -3.13 3.28
N ASP A 49 0.76 -2.76 4.13
CA ASP A 49 1.02 -1.93 5.28
C ASP A 49 1.54 -2.78 6.48
N THR A 50 1.51 -2.20 7.66
CA THR A 50 2.08 -2.79 8.88
C THR A 50 1.12 -3.68 9.67
N ARG A 51 -0.13 -3.88 9.21
CA ARG A 51 -1.14 -4.71 9.90
C ARG A 51 -0.66 -6.14 10.08
N ILE A 52 -0.92 -6.71 11.24
CA ILE A 52 -0.56 -8.12 11.55
C ILE A 52 -1.18 -9.11 10.56
N SER A 53 -2.40 -8.84 10.09
CA SER A 53 -3.11 -9.67 9.10
C SER A 53 -2.48 -9.61 7.70
N GLY A 54 -1.61 -8.62 7.45
CA GLY A 54 -0.99 -8.40 6.14
C GLY A 54 -0.20 -9.61 5.64
N GLU A 55 0.63 -10.23 6.49
CA GLU A 55 1.45 -11.38 6.08
C GLU A 55 0.62 -12.62 5.70
N MET A 56 -0.48 -12.85 6.42
CA MET A 56 -1.39 -13.95 6.13
C MET A 56 -2.07 -13.75 4.77
N LEU A 57 -2.62 -12.55 4.54
CA LEU A 57 -3.31 -12.22 3.30
C LEU A 57 -2.35 -12.17 2.11
N GLU A 58 -1.16 -11.59 2.30
CA GLU A 58 -0.08 -11.54 1.29
C GLU A 58 0.32 -12.96 0.84
N SER A 59 0.55 -13.86 1.79
CA SER A 59 0.92 -15.24 1.49
C SER A 59 -0.14 -15.98 0.68
N ALA A 60 -1.41 -15.81 1.06
CA ALA A 60 -2.53 -16.42 0.36
C ALA A 60 -2.72 -15.85 -1.05
N LEU A 61 -2.68 -14.52 -1.20
CA LEU A 61 -2.78 -13.82 -2.48
C LEU A 61 -1.63 -14.22 -3.42
N ILE A 62 -0.39 -14.25 -2.92
CA ILE A 62 0.78 -14.67 -3.69
C ILE A 62 0.60 -16.11 -4.19
N ALA A 63 0.15 -17.04 -3.34
CA ALA A 63 -0.12 -18.41 -3.77
C ALA A 63 -1.13 -18.47 -4.93
N GLY A 64 -2.15 -17.61 -4.89
CA GLY A 64 -3.14 -17.46 -5.98
C GLY A 64 -2.49 -16.97 -7.28
N LEU A 65 -1.68 -15.92 -7.24
CA LEU A 65 -0.93 -15.37 -8.37
C LEU A 65 0.01 -16.41 -8.99
N LEU A 66 0.80 -17.09 -8.17
CA LEU A 66 1.74 -18.13 -8.61
C LEU A 66 1.01 -19.29 -9.30
N SER A 67 -0.22 -19.63 -8.86
CA SER A 67 -1.02 -20.73 -9.41
C SER A 67 -1.50 -20.52 -10.84
N VAL A 68 -1.38 -19.30 -11.36
CA VAL A 68 -1.72 -18.94 -12.76
C VAL A 68 -0.48 -18.50 -13.57
N GLY A 69 0.72 -18.73 -13.04
CA GLY A 69 1.97 -18.54 -13.78
C GLY A 69 2.60 -17.14 -13.65
N ILE A 70 2.12 -16.30 -12.73
CA ILE A 70 2.60 -14.95 -12.53
C ILE A 70 3.94 -14.94 -11.80
N GLU A 71 4.87 -14.09 -12.24
CA GLU A 71 6.07 -13.77 -11.50
C GLU A 71 5.76 -12.66 -10.48
N VAL A 72 5.87 -12.98 -9.19
CA VAL A 72 5.53 -12.07 -8.10
C VAL A 72 6.78 -11.44 -7.53
N TYR A 73 6.81 -10.13 -7.45
CA TYR A 73 7.83 -9.34 -6.75
C TYR A 73 7.27 -8.84 -5.43
N LYS A 74 7.74 -9.41 -4.34
CA LYS A 74 7.32 -9.06 -2.98
C LYS A 74 8.10 -7.84 -2.50
N LEU A 75 7.39 -6.73 -2.29
CA LEU A 75 7.95 -5.44 -1.87
C LEU A 75 8.07 -5.30 -0.34
N GLY A 76 7.28 -6.10 0.41
CA GLY A 76 7.15 -5.94 1.86
C GLY A 76 6.27 -4.74 2.23
N VAL A 77 6.64 -4.04 3.30
CA VAL A 77 5.93 -2.81 3.70
C VAL A 77 6.32 -1.67 2.77
N LEU A 78 5.32 -1.04 2.16
CA LEU A 78 5.51 0.09 1.24
C LEU A 78 4.24 0.94 1.19
N ALA A 79 4.38 2.26 1.01
CA ALA A 79 3.27 3.17 0.79
C ALA A 79 2.50 2.83 -0.51
N THR A 80 1.16 3.00 -0.49
CA THR A 80 0.30 2.75 -1.66
C THR A 80 0.79 3.45 -2.94
N PRO A 81 1.16 4.76 -2.93
CA PRO A 81 1.68 5.41 -4.12
C PRO A 81 3.02 4.82 -4.60
N GLY A 82 3.80 4.17 -3.74
CA GLY A 82 5.01 3.45 -4.12
C GLY A 82 4.74 2.24 -5.01
N VAL A 83 3.63 1.53 -4.78
CA VAL A 83 3.20 0.43 -5.66
C VAL A 83 2.88 0.95 -7.05
N SER A 84 2.04 1.98 -7.16
CA SER A 84 1.70 2.64 -8.43
C SER A 84 2.95 3.12 -9.19
N TYR A 85 3.88 3.77 -8.47
CA TYR A 85 5.15 4.24 -9.05
C TYR A 85 5.96 3.08 -9.64
N LEU A 86 6.16 2.01 -8.88
CA LEU A 86 6.96 0.86 -9.31
C LEU A 86 6.33 0.11 -10.49
N VAL A 87 5.02 -0.09 -10.48
CA VAL A 87 4.29 -0.70 -11.59
C VAL A 87 4.62 0.01 -12.90
N ARG A 88 4.51 1.33 -12.93
CA ARG A 88 4.77 2.14 -14.14
C ARG A 88 6.24 2.16 -14.54
N THR A 89 7.14 2.36 -13.58
CA THR A 89 8.57 2.57 -13.88
C THR A 89 9.30 1.28 -14.21
N GLU A 90 8.90 0.16 -13.61
CA GLU A 90 9.44 -1.17 -13.88
C GLU A 90 8.65 -1.94 -14.95
N LYS A 91 7.59 -1.34 -15.51
CA LYS A 91 6.72 -1.93 -16.54
C LYS A 91 6.17 -3.29 -16.11
N ALA A 92 5.63 -3.37 -14.90
CA ALA A 92 4.93 -4.56 -14.43
C ALA A 92 3.52 -4.62 -15.00
N SER A 93 2.96 -5.82 -15.13
CA SER A 93 1.60 -6.04 -15.63
C SER A 93 0.55 -5.51 -14.65
N ALA A 94 0.85 -5.55 -13.35
CA ALA A 94 -0.04 -5.07 -12.30
C ALA A 94 0.70 -4.84 -10.97
N GLY A 95 -0.01 -4.23 -10.02
CA GLY A 95 0.39 -4.12 -8.63
C GLY A 95 -0.76 -4.46 -7.68
N VAL A 96 -0.42 -4.90 -6.48
CA VAL A 96 -1.39 -5.15 -5.41
C VAL A 96 -0.89 -4.51 -4.12
N MET A 97 -1.78 -3.76 -3.48
CA MET A 97 -1.55 -3.22 -2.13
C MET A 97 -2.51 -3.88 -1.14
N ILE A 98 -1.96 -4.42 -0.06
CA ILE A 98 -2.73 -5.03 1.03
C ILE A 98 -2.78 -4.02 2.17
N SER A 99 -3.90 -3.32 2.28
CA SER A 99 -4.16 -2.27 3.28
C SER A 99 -5.63 -1.90 3.34
N ALA A 100 -6.09 -1.47 4.51
CA ALA A 100 -7.37 -0.78 4.71
C ALA A 100 -7.19 0.71 5.02
N SER A 101 -6.07 1.34 4.60
CA SER A 101 -5.79 2.77 4.73
C SER A 101 -5.93 3.25 6.18
N HIS A 102 -6.87 4.15 6.47
CA HIS A 102 -7.07 4.76 7.78
C HIS A 102 -7.91 3.93 8.76
N ASN A 103 -8.41 2.76 8.36
CA ASN A 103 -9.20 1.89 9.23
C ASN A 103 -8.36 1.34 10.40
N PRO A 104 -8.98 0.90 11.50
CA PRO A 104 -8.30 0.18 12.59
C PRO A 104 -7.59 -1.09 12.11
N ALA A 105 -6.67 -1.62 12.93
CA ALA A 105 -5.89 -2.82 12.61
C ALA A 105 -6.73 -4.09 12.40
N LEU A 106 -7.96 -4.12 12.91
CA LEU A 106 -8.91 -5.22 12.72
C LEU A 106 -9.29 -5.44 11.26
N ASP A 107 -9.40 -4.34 10.49
CA ASP A 107 -9.73 -4.37 9.08
C ASP A 107 -8.47 -4.55 8.22
N ASN A 108 -8.67 -5.09 7.02
CA ASN A 108 -7.67 -5.05 5.95
C ASN A 108 -8.35 -4.93 4.59
N GLY A 109 -7.57 -4.79 3.53
CA GLY A 109 -8.07 -4.64 2.17
C GLY A 109 -7.07 -5.14 1.14
N ILE A 110 -7.54 -5.39 -0.07
CA ILE A 110 -6.73 -5.76 -1.23
C ILE A 110 -7.12 -4.84 -2.37
N LYS A 111 -6.18 -3.98 -2.80
CA LYS A 111 -6.33 -3.03 -3.90
C LYS A 111 -5.48 -3.49 -5.08
N PHE A 112 -6.05 -3.49 -6.27
CA PHE A 112 -5.32 -3.81 -7.50
C PHE A 112 -5.03 -2.54 -8.31
N PHE A 113 -3.88 -2.52 -8.96
CA PHE A 113 -3.43 -1.49 -9.90
C PHE A 113 -3.12 -2.14 -11.24
N GLY A 114 -3.63 -1.58 -12.31
CA GLY A 114 -3.25 -1.98 -13.68
C GLY A 114 -1.79 -1.62 -14.02
N GLY A 115 -1.31 -2.07 -15.18
CA GLY A 115 0.04 -1.78 -15.65
C GLY A 115 0.34 -0.28 -15.87
N ASP A 116 -0.69 0.54 -15.92
CA ASP A 116 -0.60 2.01 -15.94
C ASP A 116 -0.43 2.63 -14.54
N GLY A 117 -0.52 1.81 -13.48
CA GLY A 117 -0.39 2.23 -12.08
C GLY A 117 -1.65 2.87 -11.50
N PHE A 118 -2.78 2.85 -12.22
CA PHE A 118 -4.07 3.32 -11.71
C PHE A 118 -4.92 2.16 -11.19
N LYS A 119 -5.99 2.50 -10.43
CA LYS A 119 -7.01 1.55 -10.01
C LYS A 119 -7.54 0.80 -11.24
N LEU A 120 -7.91 -0.48 -11.07
CA LEU A 120 -8.51 -1.26 -12.13
C LEU A 120 -9.75 -0.58 -12.72
N ALA A 121 -9.94 -0.78 -14.02
CA ALA A 121 -11.18 -0.39 -14.68
C ALA A 121 -12.35 -1.26 -14.18
N ASP A 122 -13.55 -0.70 -14.17
CA ASP A 122 -14.74 -1.37 -13.62
C ASP A 122 -15.05 -2.69 -14.33
N ASP A 123 -14.78 -2.81 -15.64
CA ASP A 123 -14.95 -4.03 -16.42
C ASP A 123 -14.02 -5.16 -15.97
N GLN A 124 -12.79 -4.84 -15.56
CA GLN A 124 -11.85 -5.82 -15.00
C GLN A 124 -12.28 -6.28 -13.61
N GLU A 125 -12.77 -5.35 -12.77
CA GLU A 125 -13.34 -5.69 -11.46
C GLU A 125 -14.56 -6.61 -11.62
N GLU A 126 -15.47 -6.31 -12.56
CA GLU A 126 -16.64 -7.14 -12.87
C GLU A 126 -16.25 -8.54 -13.36
N GLU A 127 -15.21 -8.67 -14.19
CA GLU A 127 -14.71 -9.97 -14.65
C GLU A 127 -14.15 -10.80 -13.49
N ILE A 128 -13.39 -10.19 -12.58
CA ILE A 128 -12.88 -10.85 -11.36
C ILE A 128 -14.05 -11.30 -10.48
N GLU A 129 -15.06 -10.46 -10.28
CA GLU A 129 -16.25 -10.81 -9.49
C GLU A 129 -17.05 -11.97 -10.10
N ALA A 130 -17.17 -11.99 -11.41
CA ALA A 130 -17.83 -13.10 -12.12
C ALA A 130 -17.10 -14.44 -11.89
N LEU A 131 -15.77 -14.43 -11.85
CA LEU A 131 -14.96 -15.60 -11.52
C LEU A 131 -15.08 -16.00 -10.04
N LEU A 132 -15.17 -15.03 -9.12
CA LEU A 132 -15.39 -15.30 -7.69
C LEU A 132 -16.74 -15.96 -7.43
N ASP A 133 -17.78 -15.59 -8.17
CA ASP A 133 -19.14 -16.12 -8.04
C ASP A 133 -19.37 -17.41 -8.85
N ALA A 134 -18.43 -17.80 -9.71
CA ALA A 134 -18.55 -19.02 -10.49
C ALA A 134 -18.59 -20.26 -9.58
N ALA A 135 -19.48 -21.20 -9.91
CA ALA A 135 -19.66 -22.45 -9.15
C ALA A 135 -18.38 -23.32 -9.14
N GLU A 136 -17.60 -23.25 -10.20
CA GLU A 136 -16.36 -24.01 -10.37
C GLU A 136 -15.24 -23.12 -10.93
N ASP A 137 -14.01 -23.32 -10.43
CA ASP A 137 -12.81 -22.71 -10.97
C ASP A 137 -12.34 -23.49 -12.20
N THR A 138 -12.64 -22.96 -13.38
CA THR A 138 -12.27 -23.54 -14.68
C THR A 138 -10.99 -22.97 -15.28
N LEU A 139 -10.29 -22.06 -14.57
CA LEU A 139 -9.09 -21.44 -15.06
C LEU A 139 -7.94 -22.46 -15.26
N PRO A 140 -7.04 -22.22 -16.22
CA PRO A 140 -5.87 -23.06 -16.42
C PRO A 140 -5.07 -23.28 -15.11
N ARG A 141 -4.52 -24.50 -14.97
CA ARG A 141 -3.62 -24.87 -13.88
C ARG A 141 -2.26 -25.29 -14.46
N PRO A 142 -1.40 -24.31 -14.77
CA PRO A 142 -0.06 -24.64 -15.27
C PRO A 142 0.72 -25.47 -14.23
N SER A 143 1.66 -26.26 -14.71
CA SER A 143 2.54 -27.10 -13.88
C SER A 143 3.99 -26.91 -14.29
N ALA A 144 4.90 -27.42 -13.49
CA ALA A 144 6.35 -27.37 -13.74
C ALA A 144 6.81 -25.94 -14.07
N GLU A 145 7.44 -25.72 -15.22
CA GLU A 145 7.93 -24.40 -15.69
C GLU A 145 6.82 -23.37 -15.94
N GLY A 146 5.58 -23.81 -16.02
CA GLY A 146 4.42 -22.92 -16.14
C GLY A 146 3.96 -22.28 -14.83
N LEU A 147 4.44 -22.75 -13.67
CA LEU A 147 4.14 -22.12 -12.38
C LEU A 147 4.81 -20.74 -12.28
N GLY A 148 4.17 -19.84 -11.55
CA GLY A 148 4.77 -18.55 -11.20
C GLY A 148 5.96 -18.68 -10.25
N THR A 149 6.72 -17.62 -10.12
CA THR A 149 7.89 -17.54 -9.22
C THR A 149 7.74 -16.36 -8.27
N LEU A 150 8.29 -16.50 -7.07
CA LEU A 150 8.33 -15.44 -6.06
C LEU A 150 9.76 -14.90 -5.94
N VAL A 151 9.88 -13.58 -5.99
CA VAL A 151 11.13 -12.84 -5.81
C VAL A 151 10.93 -11.85 -4.67
N ASP A 152 11.76 -11.91 -3.63
CA ASP A 152 11.85 -10.83 -2.65
C ASP A 152 12.53 -9.61 -3.30
N TYR A 153 11.89 -8.44 -3.24
CA TYR A 153 12.34 -7.24 -3.96
C TYR A 153 12.44 -6.01 -3.05
N PRO A 154 13.34 -6.02 -2.05
CA PRO A 154 13.52 -4.89 -1.13
C PRO A 154 14.07 -3.63 -1.83
N GLU A 155 14.65 -3.77 -3.02
CA GLU A 155 15.11 -2.64 -3.84
C GLU A 155 13.98 -1.70 -4.27
N GLY A 156 12.74 -2.20 -4.28
CA GLY A 156 11.56 -1.41 -4.61
C GLY A 156 11.37 -0.22 -3.68
N LEU A 157 11.51 -0.43 -2.36
CA LEU A 157 11.45 0.64 -1.37
C LEU A 157 12.50 1.73 -1.66
N ARG A 158 13.76 1.35 -1.86
CA ARG A 158 14.85 2.29 -2.13
C ARG A 158 14.66 3.08 -3.43
N LYS A 159 14.07 2.45 -4.47
CA LYS A 159 13.74 3.14 -5.72
C LYS A 159 12.68 4.20 -5.50
N TYR A 160 11.67 3.88 -4.71
CA TYR A 160 10.61 4.82 -4.36
C TYR A 160 11.12 5.98 -3.50
N GLU A 161 11.93 5.72 -2.47
CA GLU A 161 12.59 6.75 -1.67
C GLU A 161 13.41 7.72 -2.53
N LYS A 162 14.27 7.20 -3.41
CA LYS A 162 15.04 8.04 -4.34
C LYS A 162 14.17 8.88 -5.26
N PHE A 163 13.04 8.33 -5.70
CA PHE A 163 12.08 9.10 -6.48
C PHE A 163 11.51 10.24 -5.65
N LEU A 164 11.05 9.99 -4.42
CA LEU A 164 10.50 11.02 -3.53
C LEU A 164 11.53 12.14 -3.28
N VAL A 165 12.75 11.80 -2.93
CA VAL A 165 13.84 12.77 -2.76
C VAL A 165 14.07 13.58 -4.03
N SER A 166 14.02 12.95 -5.20
CA SER A 166 14.21 13.64 -6.48
C SER A 166 13.12 14.65 -6.86
N THR A 167 11.95 14.54 -6.22
CA THR A 167 10.82 15.48 -6.42
C THR A 167 10.85 16.66 -5.45
N GLY A 168 11.66 16.55 -4.39
CA GLY A 168 11.80 17.56 -3.35
C GLY A 168 12.91 18.57 -3.64
N THR A 169 13.02 19.51 -2.74
CA THR A 169 14.14 20.45 -2.63
C THR A 169 14.77 20.32 -1.25
N SER A 170 16.01 20.81 -1.05
CA SER A 170 16.63 20.79 0.28
C SER A 170 15.74 21.52 1.31
N LEU A 171 15.59 20.89 2.45
CA LEU A 171 14.89 21.39 3.64
C LEU A 171 15.88 21.83 4.74
N GLU A 172 17.14 22.13 4.35
CA GLU A 172 18.18 22.56 5.29
C GLU A 172 17.69 23.73 6.16
N GLY A 173 17.77 23.52 7.47
CA GLY A 173 17.33 24.50 8.48
C GLY A 173 15.83 24.44 8.82
N MET A 174 15.04 23.61 8.15
CA MET A 174 13.64 23.39 8.46
C MET A 174 13.47 22.25 9.47
N LYS A 175 12.67 22.49 10.50
CA LYS A 175 12.28 21.49 11.50
C LYS A 175 10.93 20.90 11.14
N VAL A 176 10.89 19.59 10.92
CA VAL A 176 9.69 18.88 10.49
C VAL A 176 9.27 17.84 11.53
N ALA A 177 8.03 17.93 12.01
CA ALA A 177 7.42 16.90 12.84
C ALA A 177 6.65 15.93 11.95
N LEU A 178 6.94 14.62 12.07
CA LEU A 178 6.30 13.58 11.28
C LEU A 178 5.45 12.67 12.15
N ASP A 179 4.27 12.31 11.69
CA ASP A 179 3.44 11.24 12.24
C ASP A 179 3.20 10.19 11.15
N THR A 180 3.84 9.04 11.29
CA THR A 180 3.77 7.95 10.31
C THR A 180 2.66 6.94 10.59
N ALA A 181 1.73 7.25 11.50
CA ALA A 181 0.55 6.46 11.85
C ALA A 181 0.84 5.01 12.27
N ASN A 182 2.07 4.64 12.63
CA ASN A 182 2.54 3.26 12.72
C ASN A 182 2.23 2.45 11.44
N GLY A 183 2.10 3.13 10.31
CA GLY A 183 1.71 2.59 9.00
C GLY A 183 2.89 2.45 8.04
N ALA A 184 2.58 2.44 6.75
CA ALA A 184 3.56 2.21 5.69
C ALA A 184 4.62 3.33 5.58
N ALA A 185 4.32 4.58 6.01
CA ALA A 185 5.31 5.65 6.06
C ALA A 185 6.45 5.39 7.06
N SER A 186 6.26 4.51 8.05
CA SER A 186 7.26 4.23 9.10
C SER A 186 8.57 3.66 8.56
N VAL A 187 8.56 3.06 7.36
CA VAL A 187 9.76 2.47 6.74
C VAL A 187 10.49 3.43 5.78
N SER A 188 9.92 4.58 5.43
CA SER A 188 10.49 5.46 4.39
C SER A 188 10.51 6.94 4.77
N ALA A 189 9.52 7.45 5.51
CA ALA A 189 9.41 8.90 5.72
C ALA A 189 10.64 9.50 6.39
N ARG A 190 11.17 8.85 7.44
CA ARG A 190 12.38 9.29 8.13
C ARG A 190 13.53 9.48 7.16
N ASP A 191 13.85 8.47 6.36
CA ASP A 191 15.01 8.46 5.47
C ASP A 191 14.85 9.50 4.35
N VAL A 192 13.64 9.65 3.79
CA VAL A 192 13.33 10.65 2.76
C VAL A 192 13.55 12.08 3.27
N PHE A 193 13.05 12.41 4.47
CA PHE A 193 13.20 13.76 5.02
C PHE A 193 14.63 14.05 5.48
N LEU A 194 15.38 13.06 5.96
CA LEU A 194 16.80 13.18 6.25
C LEU A 194 17.63 13.40 4.97
N ASP A 195 17.32 12.68 3.90
CA ASP A 195 17.98 12.85 2.60
C ASP A 195 17.66 14.20 1.94
N LEU A 196 16.61 14.90 2.41
CA LEU A 196 16.28 16.27 2.05
C LEU A 196 16.90 17.31 3.03
N ASP A 197 17.76 16.91 3.95
CA ASP A 197 18.44 17.75 4.96
C ASP A 197 17.51 18.36 6.02
N ALA A 198 16.31 17.81 6.27
CA ALA A 198 15.42 18.29 7.32
C ALA A 198 15.90 17.90 8.74
N ASP A 199 15.65 18.76 9.72
CA ASP A 199 15.73 18.42 11.15
C ASP A 199 14.39 17.81 11.58
N ILE A 200 14.35 16.51 11.89
CA ILE A 200 13.10 15.78 12.05
C ILE A 200 12.85 15.30 13.48
N THR A 201 11.59 15.34 13.88
CA THR A 201 11.07 14.65 15.07
C THR A 201 9.90 13.76 14.62
N VAL A 202 9.88 12.48 15.01
CA VAL A 202 8.91 11.50 14.48
C VAL A 202 8.13 10.85 15.61
N ILE A 203 6.81 10.70 15.40
CA ILE A 203 5.91 9.84 16.19
C ILE A 203 5.24 8.82 15.29
N GLY A 204 4.62 7.79 15.88
CA GLY A 204 3.91 6.75 15.14
C GLY A 204 4.85 5.90 14.25
N GLU A 205 6.13 5.73 14.62
CA GLU A 205 7.13 5.02 13.82
C GLU A 205 7.51 3.62 14.34
N ASN A 206 6.74 3.08 15.29
CA ASN A 206 7.02 1.78 15.91
C ASN A 206 5.83 0.83 15.75
N PRO A 207 5.58 0.33 14.53
CA PRO A 207 4.46 -0.57 14.27
C PRO A 207 4.64 -1.90 15.01
N ASP A 208 3.57 -2.37 15.68
CA ASP A 208 3.49 -3.69 16.33
C ASP A 208 2.49 -4.63 15.64
N GLY A 209 1.90 -4.20 14.53
CA GLY A 209 0.87 -4.92 13.78
C GLY A 209 -0.56 -4.63 14.22
N LEU A 210 -0.77 -4.03 15.40
CA LEU A 210 -2.08 -3.75 15.97
C LEU A 210 -2.31 -2.26 16.24
N ASN A 211 -1.27 -1.46 16.20
CA ASN A 211 -1.31 -0.03 16.56
C ASN A 211 -1.38 0.94 15.37
N ILE A 212 -1.56 0.44 14.14
CA ILE A 212 -1.74 1.30 12.96
C ILE A 212 -2.96 2.22 13.13
N ASN A 213 -2.78 3.52 12.88
CA ASN A 213 -3.79 4.59 13.07
C ASN A 213 -4.36 4.72 14.49
N ALA A 214 -3.80 4.06 15.49
CA ALA A 214 -4.35 4.05 16.85
C ALA A 214 -3.97 5.33 17.61
N GLY A 215 -4.81 6.37 17.52
CA GLY A 215 -4.61 7.67 18.16
C GLY A 215 -3.45 8.47 17.55
N VAL A 216 -3.01 8.13 16.34
CA VAL A 216 -1.97 8.77 15.56
C VAL A 216 -2.39 8.84 14.09
N GLY A 217 -1.64 9.59 13.29
CA GLY A 217 -1.86 9.72 11.85
C GLY A 217 -2.90 10.77 11.47
N SER A 218 -3.21 10.84 10.18
CA SER A 218 -4.02 11.91 9.57
C SER A 218 -5.45 12.01 10.10
N THR A 219 -6.01 10.95 10.69
CA THR A 219 -7.33 10.95 11.32
C THR A 219 -7.32 11.31 12.81
N HIS A 220 -6.13 11.38 13.43
CA HIS A 220 -5.90 11.71 14.84
C HIS A 220 -4.69 12.63 14.98
N PRO A 221 -4.76 13.88 14.47
CA PRO A 221 -3.62 14.79 14.41
C PRO A 221 -3.25 15.43 15.75
N GLU A 222 -3.99 15.16 16.83
CA GLU A 222 -3.84 15.85 18.11
C GLU A 222 -2.42 15.68 18.71
N GLN A 223 -1.84 14.47 18.58
CA GLN A 223 -0.47 14.22 19.05
C GLN A 223 0.56 14.98 18.21
N LEU A 224 0.36 15.09 16.88
CA LEU A 224 1.23 15.86 16.01
C LEU A 224 1.13 17.37 16.31
N GLN A 225 -0.07 17.89 16.54
CA GLN A 225 -0.28 19.30 16.93
C GLN A 225 0.50 19.66 18.21
N GLU A 226 0.48 18.78 19.21
CA GLU A 226 1.24 18.97 20.45
C GLU A 226 2.76 18.82 20.20
N LEU A 227 3.16 17.87 19.36
CA LEU A 227 4.56 17.68 18.99
C LEU A 227 5.13 18.92 18.30
N VAL A 228 4.42 19.51 17.35
CA VAL A 228 4.83 20.74 16.65
C VAL A 228 5.08 21.85 17.66
N LYS A 229 4.16 22.11 18.59
CA LYS A 229 4.28 23.16 19.62
C LYS A 229 5.46 22.91 20.56
N THR A 230 5.66 21.68 20.98
CA THR A 230 6.67 21.36 22.01
C THR A 230 8.08 21.23 21.43
N SER A 231 8.22 20.78 20.18
CA SER A 231 9.52 20.69 19.49
C SER A 231 9.94 22.00 18.82
N GLY A 232 9.00 22.93 18.61
CA GLY A 232 9.22 24.13 17.81
C GLY A 232 9.47 23.79 16.35
N ALA A 233 8.75 22.80 15.82
CA ALA A 233 8.78 22.45 14.41
C ALA A 233 8.10 23.53 13.57
N ASP A 234 8.64 23.77 12.37
CA ASP A 234 8.09 24.74 11.41
C ASP A 234 6.83 24.21 10.73
N VAL A 235 6.72 22.86 10.62
CA VAL A 235 5.57 22.16 10.04
C VAL A 235 5.45 20.76 10.63
N GLY A 236 4.22 20.27 10.78
CA GLY A 236 3.88 18.90 11.09
C GLY A 236 3.20 18.21 9.90
N LEU A 237 3.50 16.95 9.66
CA LEU A 237 2.94 16.15 8.57
C LEU A 237 2.47 14.80 9.11
N ALA A 238 1.14 14.55 9.05
CA ALA A 238 0.53 13.30 9.47
C ALA A 238 0.05 12.50 8.25
N PHE A 239 0.54 11.27 8.13
CA PHE A 239 0.12 10.32 7.12
C PHE A 239 -1.02 9.44 7.64
N ASP A 240 -1.75 8.77 6.76
CA ASP A 240 -2.60 7.64 7.12
C ASP A 240 -1.86 6.30 6.96
N GLY A 241 -2.52 5.19 7.30
CA GLY A 241 -1.86 3.89 7.43
C GLY A 241 -1.17 3.37 6.17
N ASP A 242 -1.64 3.71 4.96
CA ASP A 242 -1.01 3.33 3.68
C ASP A 242 -0.38 4.52 2.94
N SER A 243 -0.37 5.68 3.60
CA SER A 243 0.39 6.88 3.21
C SER A 243 0.00 7.44 1.84
N ASP A 244 -1.27 7.37 1.49
CA ASP A 244 -1.84 8.01 0.32
C ASP A 244 -2.55 9.34 0.64
N ARG A 245 -2.68 9.68 1.94
CA ARG A 245 -3.27 10.92 2.47
C ARG A 245 -2.34 11.63 3.43
N LEU A 246 -2.46 12.95 3.45
CA LEU A 246 -1.68 13.84 4.31
C LEU A 246 -2.59 14.88 4.97
N ILE A 247 -2.35 15.14 6.26
CA ILE A 247 -2.79 16.34 6.97
C ILE A 247 -1.55 17.09 7.43
N ALA A 248 -1.50 18.40 7.17
CA ALA A 248 -0.43 19.25 7.66
C ALA A 248 -0.86 20.04 8.91
N VAL A 249 0.13 20.43 9.71
CA VAL A 249 -0.02 21.26 10.90
C VAL A 249 1.00 22.39 10.80
N ASP A 250 0.56 23.64 10.98
CA ASP A 250 1.45 24.81 10.96
C ASP A 250 2.26 24.96 12.25
N GLU A 251 3.16 25.92 12.30
CA GLU A 251 4.04 26.21 13.44
C GLU A 251 3.29 26.58 14.74
N ASN A 252 2.01 26.96 14.64
CA ASN A 252 1.16 27.29 15.79
C ASN A 252 0.41 26.04 16.32
N GLY A 253 0.50 24.91 15.59
CA GLY A 253 -0.22 23.69 15.87
C GLY A 253 -1.64 23.68 15.30
N ASP A 254 -1.95 24.56 14.35
CA ASP A 254 -3.24 24.60 13.68
C ASP A 254 -3.23 23.70 12.46
N ILE A 255 -4.35 23.01 12.22
CA ILE A 255 -4.49 22.10 11.05
C ILE A 255 -4.56 22.92 9.77
N VAL A 256 -3.75 22.51 8.80
CA VAL A 256 -3.79 22.97 7.41
C VAL A 256 -4.39 21.84 6.56
N ASP A 257 -5.63 22.01 6.14
CA ASP A 257 -6.36 21.05 5.34
C ASP A 257 -6.06 21.17 3.83
N GLY A 258 -6.55 20.21 3.04
CA GLY A 258 -6.31 20.18 1.60
C GLY A 258 -6.86 21.37 0.81
N ASP A 259 -7.76 22.18 1.39
CA ASP A 259 -8.27 23.41 0.76
C ASP A 259 -7.26 24.58 0.88
N LYS A 260 -6.24 24.41 1.72
CA LYS A 260 -5.19 25.42 1.96
C LYS A 260 -3.82 25.03 1.37
N ILE A 261 -3.64 23.76 1.03
CA ILE A 261 -2.44 23.25 0.37
C ILE A 261 -2.65 23.33 -1.14
#